data_f777878da1ed7588362995834e2eeaff
#
_entry.id   f777878da1ed7588362995834e2eeaff
#
_cell.length_a   1.000
_cell.length_b   1.000
_cell.length_c   1.000
_cell.angle_alpha   90.00
_cell.angle_beta   90.00
_cell.angle_gamma   90.00
#
_symmetry.space_group_name_H-M   'P 1'
#
loop_
_entity.id
_entity.type
_entity.pdbx_description
1 polymer ?
#
loop_
_entity_poly.entity_id
_entity_poly.type
_entity_poly.pdbx_seq_one_letter_code
_entity_poly.pdbx_strand_id
1 'polypeptide(L)'
;GILCLGQRVHFYTLNDTDHTDVTVRERKRSNQMSVYVITHKKFNMIPQENYKVLLVGAYRGHVYGDCFDDAGDNISEKNANYCELTGVYWLWKNLQKDDYVGIVHYRRLFSRSFSKSKKLSDKDIRKLLGKYDIILPFKQKMEPNVLEQFCQISGLKKDMDRVRGIIERQCPDYLRSFDS
;
A
#
# COMPACT_ATOMS: atom_id res chain seq x y z
N GLY A 1 -0.55 -3.59 0.33
CA GLY A 1 -0.56 -3.81 -1.12
C GLY A 1 -0.98 -2.56 -1.87
N ILE A 2 -0.22 -2.16 -2.88
CA ILE A 2 -0.56 -1.03 -3.76
C ILE A 2 -1.52 -1.55 -4.81
N LEU A 3 -2.73 -0.99 -4.86
CA LEU A 3 -3.84 -1.52 -5.64
C LEU A 3 -4.06 -0.82 -6.97
N CYS A 4 -4.28 -1.61 -8.02
CA CYS A 4 -4.42 -1.13 -9.40
C CYS A 4 -5.87 -0.97 -9.84
N LEU A 5 -6.19 0.11 -10.58
CA LEU A 5 -7.47 0.31 -11.27
C LEU A 5 -7.77 -0.85 -12.23
N GLY A 6 -8.98 -1.40 -12.11
CA GLY A 6 -9.47 -2.42 -13.04
C GLY A 6 -9.16 -3.86 -12.67
N GLN A 7 -8.61 -4.11 -11.47
CA GLN A 7 -8.37 -5.48 -11.02
C GLN A 7 -9.41 -5.93 -9.99
N ARG A 8 -9.79 -7.22 -10.07
CA ARG A 8 -10.55 -7.87 -9.01
C ARG A 8 -9.71 -7.91 -7.74
N VAL A 9 -10.34 -7.77 -6.58
CA VAL A 9 -9.67 -7.88 -5.29
C VAL A 9 -9.77 -9.31 -4.76
N HIS A 10 -8.66 -9.81 -4.23
CA HIS A 10 -8.62 -11.03 -3.44
C HIS A 10 -8.81 -10.70 -1.97
N PHE A 11 -9.40 -11.65 -1.25
CA PHE A 11 -9.64 -11.57 0.18
C PHE A 11 -8.83 -12.66 0.85
N TYR A 12 -8.10 -12.30 1.88
CA TYR A 12 -7.28 -13.23 2.65
C TYR A 12 -7.67 -13.12 4.13
N THR A 13 -7.83 -14.26 4.76
CA THR A 13 -7.85 -14.39 6.22
C THR A 13 -6.48 -14.87 6.63
N LEU A 14 -5.85 -14.18 7.58
CA LEU A 14 -4.60 -14.64 8.15
C LEU A 14 -4.96 -15.79 9.12
N ASN A 15 -4.47 -16.99 8.84
CA ASN A 15 -4.63 -18.09 9.77
C ASN A 15 -3.67 -17.88 10.95
N ASP A 16 -4.18 -18.04 12.17
CA ASP A 16 -3.51 -17.86 13.46
C ASP A 16 -2.41 -18.91 13.77
N THR A 17 -1.61 -19.32 12.80
CA THR A 17 -0.62 -20.38 13.01
C THR A 17 0.82 -19.91 13.20
N ASP A 18 1.09 -18.59 13.26
CA ASP A 18 2.41 -18.08 13.62
C ASP A 18 2.34 -17.22 14.88
N HIS A 19 2.32 -17.89 16.04
CA HIS A 19 2.49 -17.28 17.34
C HIS A 19 3.96 -16.90 17.57
N THR A 20 4.34 -15.71 17.18
CA THR A 20 5.32 -14.95 17.94
C THR A 20 4.55 -13.92 18.75
N ASP A 21 4.66 -14.03 20.05
CA ASP A 21 3.97 -13.32 21.13
C ASP A 21 3.96 -11.79 20.94
N VAL A 22 3.06 -11.30 20.13
CA VAL A 22 2.70 -9.89 20.10
C VAL A 22 1.49 -9.75 20.99
N THR A 23 1.68 -9.28 22.20
CA THR A 23 0.60 -8.87 23.11
C THR A 23 -0.31 -7.89 22.37
N VAL A 24 -1.35 -8.41 21.75
CA VAL A 24 -2.43 -7.62 21.14
C VAL A 24 -3.18 -6.98 22.31
N ARG A 25 -2.80 -5.75 22.65
CA ARG A 25 -3.65 -4.92 23.50
C ARG A 25 -5.00 -4.79 22.81
N GLU A 26 -6.06 -5.27 23.43
CA GLU A 26 -7.44 -5.01 22.99
C GLU A 26 -7.68 -3.50 22.96
N ARG A 27 -7.39 -2.88 21.81
CA ARG A 27 -7.83 -1.51 21.55
C ARG A 27 -9.32 -1.57 21.27
N LYS A 28 -10.13 -0.80 22.01
CA LYS A 28 -11.51 -0.49 21.60
C LYS A 28 -11.43 -0.02 20.15
N ARG A 29 -11.91 -0.84 19.22
CA ARG A 29 -11.90 -0.52 17.79
C ARG A 29 -12.73 0.74 17.59
N SER A 30 -12.12 1.83 17.19
CA SER A 30 -12.81 3.09 16.89
C SER A 30 -13.67 2.99 15.63
N ASN A 31 -13.53 1.90 14.91
CA ASN A 31 -14.12 1.65 13.60
C ASN A 31 -13.76 2.73 12.56
N GLN A 32 -12.65 3.44 12.80
CA GLN A 32 -12.17 4.48 11.91
C GLN A 32 -11.40 3.83 10.74
N MET A 33 -11.74 4.25 9.53
CA MET A 33 -11.10 3.80 8.30
C MET A 33 -10.74 5.01 7.44
N SER A 34 -9.53 5.07 6.93
CA SER A 34 -9.13 6.04 5.91
C SER A 34 -8.46 5.35 4.73
N VAL A 35 -8.77 5.81 3.53
CA VAL A 35 -8.13 5.36 2.29
C VAL A 35 -7.29 6.51 1.74
N TYR A 36 -5.97 6.32 1.73
CA TYR A 36 -5.03 7.32 1.27
C TYR A 36 -4.73 7.14 -0.21
N VAL A 37 -5.06 8.15 -1.01
CA VAL A 37 -4.76 8.19 -2.44
C VAL A 37 -3.41 8.86 -2.63
N ILE A 38 -2.38 8.06 -2.84
CA ILE A 38 -1.03 8.56 -3.02
C ILE A 38 -0.88 9.19 -4.41
N THR A 39 -0.37 10.41 -4.44
CA THR A 39 -0.10 11.17 -5.66
C THR A 39 1.12 12.08 -5.51
N HIS A 40 1.80 12.34 -6.62
CA HIS A 40 2.86 13.35 -6.71
C HIS A 40 2.41 14.61 -7.49
N LYS A 41 1.14 14.64 -7.92
CA LYS A 41 0.57 15.75 -8.72
C LYS A 41 -0.93 15.85 -8.55
N LYS A 42 -1.47 17.00 -8.94
CA LYS A 42 -2.90 17.24 -8.99
C LYS A 42 -3.58 16.27 -9.97
N PHE A 43 -4.72 15.73 -9.58
CA PHE A 43 -5.57 14.87 -10.40
C PHE A 43 -7.04 15.07 -10.07
N ASN A 44 -7.93 14.68 -10.97
CA ASN A 44 -9.36 14.76 -10.73
C ASN A 44 -9.83 13.51 -10.00
N MET A 45 -10.12 13.65 -8.72
CA MET A 45 -10.74 12.61 -7.92
C MET A 45 -12.22 12.89 -7.74
N ILE A 46 -13.06 11.86 -7.92
CA ILE A 46 -14.44 11.93 -7.46
C ILE A 46 -14.40 11.80 -5.94
N PRO A 47 -14.87 12.82 -5.18
CA PRO A 47 -14.88 12.77 -3.73
C PRO A 47 -15.60 11.51 -3.22
N GLN A 48 -15.01 10.85 -2.25
CA GLN A 48 -15.60 9.73 -1.52
C GLN A 48 -15.32 9.92 -0.03
N GLU A 49 -16.30 9.57 0.78
CA GLU A 49 -16.12 9.56 2.22
C GLU A 49 -14.92 8.68 2.61
N ASN A 50 -14.11 9.13 3.55
CA ASN A 50 -12.88 8.46 4.03
C ASN A 50 -11.71 8.33 3.03
N TYR A 51 -11.83 8.89 1.82
CA TYR A 51 -10.70 9.00 0.91
C TYR A 51 -9.97 10.33 1.13
N LYS A 52 -8.67 10.26 1.40
CA LYS A 52 -7.79 11.41 1.61
C LYS A 52 -6.68 11.40 0.58
N VAL A 53 -6.37 12.55 0.02
CA VAL A 53 -5.27 12.70 -0.93
C VAL A 53 -3.98 12.91 -0.15
N LEU A 54 -3.02 12.00 -0.30
CA LEU A 54 -1.68 12.12 0.27
C LEU A 54 -0.70 12.51 -0.84
N LEU A 55 -0.21 13.77 -0.77
CA LEU A 55 0.84 14.24 -1.66
C LEU A 55 2.19 13.71 -1.18
N VAL A 56 2.93 13.06 -2.10
CA VAL A 56 4.29 12.56 -1.84
C VAL A 56 5.33 13.43 -2.54
N GLY A 57 6.52 13.51 -1.94
CA GLY A 57 7.54 14.48 -2.35
C GLY A 57 7.11 15.92 -2.03
N ALA A 58 6.28 16.07 -1.00
CA ALA A 58 5.68 17.34 -0.59
C ALA A 58 6.71 18.39 -0.13
N TYR A 59 7.94 17.98 0.20
CA TYR A 59 9.05 18.91 0.47
C TYR A 59 9.30 19.93 -0.66
N ARG A 60 8.79 19.64 -1.88
CA ARG A 60 8.87 20.57 -3.03
C ARG A 60 7.75 21.60 -3.06
N GLY A 61 6.76 21.48 -2.18
CA GLY A 61 5.64 22.40 -2.05
C GLY A 61 4.29 21.69 -1.92
N HIS A 62 3.43 22.25 -1.09
CA HIS A 62 2.08 21.76 -0.80
C HIS A 62 1.07 22.33 -1.80
N VAL A 63 1.09 21.81 -3.02
CA VAL A 63 0.25 22.35 -4.11
C VAL A 63 -1.13 21.69 -4.21
N TYR A 64 -1.30 20.48 -3.64
CA TYR A 64 -2.54 19.72 -3.72
C TYR A 64 -2.52 18.53 -2.75
N GLY A 65 -3.53 18.37 -1.92
CA GLY A 65 -3.67 17.21 -1.02
C GLY A 65 -4.38 17.55 0.28
N ASP A 66 -4.82 16.52 0.98
CA ASP A 66 -5.37 16.60 2.34
C ASP A 66 -4.28 16.34 3.39
N CYS A 67 -3.26 15.57 2.98
CA CYS A 67 -2.09 15.21 3.78
C CYS A 67 -0.82 15.35 2.95
N PHE A 68 0.32 15.51 3.63
CA PHE A 68 1.62 15.76 3.03
C PHE A 68 2.67 14.87 3.69
N ASP A 69 3.50 14.21 2.89
CA ASP A 69 4.50 13.24 3.39
C ASP A 69 5.75 13.89 3.98
N ASP A 70 5.82 15.21 4.08
CA ASP A 70 6.95 15.98 4.66
C ASP A 70 6.71 16.43 6.11
N ALA A 71 5.56 16.09 6.70
CA ALA A 71 5.25 16.40 8.09
C ALA A 71 5.72 15.29 9.04
N GLY A 72 6.09 15.64 10.27
CA GLY A 72 6.49 14.65 11.30
C GLY A 72 7.71 13.80 10.90
N ASP A 73 7.72 12.53 11.33
CA ASP A 73 8.77 11.57 10.93
C ASP A 73 8.55 11.16 9.47
N ASN A 74 9.48 11.54 8.59
CA ASN A 74 9.30 11.41 7.15
C ASN A 74 10.61 11.19 6.40
N ILE A 75 10.46 10.74 5.15
CA ILE A 75 11.53 10.60 4.17
C ILE A 75 11.15 11.26 2.83
N SER A 76 10.38 12.34 2.86
CA SER A 76 9.84 13.02 1.68
C SER A 76 10.93 13.41 0.67
N GLU A 77 12.09 13.88 1.13
CA GLU A 77 13.23 14.25 0.28
C GLU A 77 13.79 13.07 -0.54
N LYS A 78 13.56 11.84 -0.08
CA LYS A 78 13.96 10.62 -0.81
C LYS A 78 12.95 10.19 -1.89
N ASN A 79 11.90 10.98 -2.13
CA ASN A 79 10.83 10.64 -3.06
C ASN A 79 11.32 10.35 -4.48
N ALA A 80 12.41 10.98 -4.93
CA ALA A 80 13.02 10.71 -6.24
C ALA A 80 13.39 9.23 -6.44
N ASN A 81 13.77 8.52 -5.36
CA ASN A 81 14.19 7.12 -5.39
C ASN A 81 13.09 6.16 -4.87
N TYR A 82 12.29 6.60 -3.91
CA TYR A 82 11.30 5.76 -3.22
C TYR A 82 9.88 5.95 -3.74
N CYS A 83 9.63 6.95 -4.59
CA CYS A 83 8.32 7.22 -5.19
C CYS A 83 7.20 7.20 -4.13
N GLU A 84 6.16 6.39 -4.35
CA GLU A 84 5.00 6.27 -3.46
C GLU A 84 5.35 5.72 -2.07
N LEU A 85 6.50 5.09 -1.91
CA LEU A 85 6.92 4.53 -0.63
C LEU A 85 7.22 5.59 0.43
N THR A 86 7.52 6.85 0.05
CA THR A 86 7.65 7.94 1.02
C THR A 86 6.33 8.20 1.74
N GLY A 87 5.21 8.10 1.02
CA GLY A 87 3.87 8.19 1.61
C GLY A 87 3.54 6.98 2.49
N VAL A 88 3.93 5.77 2.09
CA VAL A 88 3.75 4.56 2.92
C VAL A 88 4.53 4.68 4.22
N TYR A 89 5.78 5.15 4.17
CA TYR A 89 6.59 5.42 5.35
C TYR A 89 5.92 6.45 6.27
N TRP A 90 5.44 7.56 5.69
CA TRP A 90 4.76 8.61 6.44
C TRP A 90 3.51 8.08 7.16
N LEU A 91 2.68 7.30 6.47
CA LEU A 91 1.51 6.65 7.07
C LEU A 91 1.91 5.75 8.25
N TRP A 92 2.94 4.92 8.07
CA TRP A 92 3.43 4.04 9.13
C TRP A 92 3.89 4.81 10.37
N LYS A 93 4.59 5.94 10.20
CA LYS A 93 5.18 6.69 11.30
C LYS A 93 4.20 7.62 12.00
N ASN A 94 3.24 8.18 11.28
CA ASN A 94 2.43 9.28 11.79
C ASN A 94 0.95 8.92 12.03
N LEU A 95 0.44 7.82 11.48
CA LEU A 95 -0.93 7.39 11.73
C LEU A 95 -1.02 6.58 13.03
N GLN A 96 -1.84 7.05 13.96
CA GLN A 96 -2.03 6.39 15.25
C GLN A 96 -3.48 5.99 15.56
N LYS A 97 -4.46 6.36 14.73
CA LYS A 97 -5.88 6.30 15.11
C LYS A 97 -6.78 5.42 14.25
N ASP A 98 -6.35 5.08 13.03
CA ASP A 98 -7.21 4.32 12.13
C ASP A 98 -7.07 2.82 12.39
N ASP A 99 -8.20 2.12 12.55
CA ASP A 99 -8.21 0.64 12.67
C ASP A 99 -7.93 -0.02 11.32
N TYR A 100 -8.32 0.65 10.24
CA TYR A 100 -8.10 0.20 8.87
C TYR A 100 -7.49 1.32 8.03
N VAL A 101 -6.42 1.00 7.34
CA VAL A 101 -5.73 1.91 6.43
C VAL A 101 -5.73 1.32 5.02
N GLY A 102 -6.38 2.02 4.10
CA GLY A 102 -6.32 1.72 2.68
C GLY A 102 -5.23 2.56 2.01
N ILE A 103 -4.47 1.97 1.10
CA ILE A 103 -3.45 2.67 0.30
C ILE A 103 -3.75 2.41 -1.16
N VAL A 104 -3.97 3.47 -1.92
CA VAL A 104 -4.23 3.40 -3.36
C VAL A 104 -3.41 4.47 -4.09
N HIS A 105 -3.14 4.22 -5.37
CA HIS A 105 -2.49 5.21 -6.22
C HIS A 105 -3.56 6.05 -6.94
N TYR A 106 -3.27 7.32 -7.25
CA TYR A 106 -4.23 8.23 -7.89
C TYR A 106 -4.82 7.72 -9.23
N ARG A 107 -4.14 6.78 -9.89
CA ARG A 107 -4.63 6.10 -11.11
C ARG A 107 -5.34 4.79 -10.83
N ARG A 108 -5.42 4.34 -9.56
CA ARG A 108 -5.81 2.97 -9.22
C ARG A 108 -6.57 2.96 -7.91
N LEU A 109 -7.88 2.79 -7.98
CA LEU A 109 -8.78 2.78 -6.83
C LEU A 109 -9.34 1.37 -6.61
N PHE A 110 -9.86 1.10 -5.42
CA PHE A 110 -10.57 -0.15 -5.12
C PHE A 110 -11.79 -0.31 -6.04
N SER A 111 -11.89 -1.45 -6.73
CA SER A 111 -13.00 -1.76 -7.62
C SER A 111 -13.34 -3.25 -7.61
N ARG A 112 -14.62 -3.59 -7.79
CA ARG A 112 -15.08 -4.98 -7.95
C ARG A 112 -14.90 -5.50 -9.38
N SER A 113 -14.70 -4.63 -10.34
CA SER A 113 -14.57 -4.99 -11.75
C SER A 113 -13.62 -4.05 -12.46
N PHE A 114 -13.23 -4.40 -13.69
CA PHE A 114 -12.42 -3.54 -14.55
C PHE A 114 -13.13 -2.23 -14.96
N SER A 115 -14.43 -2.11 -14.72
CA SER A 115 -15.17 -0.88 -15.02
C SER A 115 -14.87 0.21 -13.99
N LYS A 116 -14.48 1.38 -14.50
CA LYS A 116 -14.23 2.59 -13.68
C LYS A 116 -15.45 3.03 -12.87
N SER A 117 -16.66 2.62 -13.28
CA SER A 117 -17.92 2.99 -12.62
C SER A 117 -18.26 2.17 -11.39
N LYS A 118 -17.59 1.04 -11.16
CA LYS A 118 -17.89 0.11 -10.04
C LYS A 118 -16.84 0.17 -8.94
N LYS A 119 -16.53 1.38 -8.47
CA LYS A 119 -15.65 1.57 -7.31
C LYS A 119 -16.31 0.97 -6.06
N LEU A 120 -15.48 0.44 -5.15
CA LEU A 120 -15.97 0.02 -3.84
C LEU A 120 -16.34 1.26 -3.03
N SER A 121 -17.55 1.26 -2.49
CA SER A 121 -17.96 2.24 -1.49
C SER A 121 -17.31 1.94 -0.14
N ASP A 122 -17.30 2.91 0.77
CA ASP A 122 -16.91 2.72 2.17
C ASP A 122 -17.65 1.54 2.81
N LYS A 123 -18.97 1.47 2.61
CA LYS A 123 -19.81 0.37 3.10
C LYS A 123 -19.37 -1.00 2.56
N ASP A 124 -18.97 -1.05 1.29
CA ASP A 124 -18.48 -2.30 0.69
C ASP A 124 -17.15 -2.73 1.31
N ILE A 125 -16.22 -1.79 1.49
CA ILE A 125 -14.90 -2.06 2.08
C ILE A 125 -15.07 -2.55 3.52
N ARG A 126 -15.87 -1.86 4.34
CA ARG A 126 -16.17 -2.29 5.73
C ARG A 126 -16.81 -3.67 5.81
N LYS A 127 -17.77 -3.95 4.94
CA LYS A 127 -18.39 -5.29 4.86
C LYS A 127 -17.36 -6.38 4.55
N LEU A 128 -16.37 -6.07 3.72
CA LEU A 128 -15.29 -7.00 3.40
C LEU A 128 -14.32 -7.17 4.56
N LEU A 129 -13.91 -6.07 5.20
CA LEU A 129 -13.03 -6.08 6.39
C LEU A 129 -13.68 -6.71 7.62
N GLY A 130 -15.00 -6.83 7.64
CA GLY A 130 -15.72 -7.66 8.65
C GLY A 130 -15.58 -9.17 8.45
N LYS A 131 -14.98 -9.60 7.31
CA LYS A 131 -14.78 -11.02 6.96
C LYS A 131 -13.33 -11.37 6.66
N TYR A 132 -12.51 -10.39 6.33
CA TYR A 132 -11.15 -10.55 5.83
C TYR A 132 -10.24 -9.51 6.47
N ASP A 133 -9.03 -9.90 6.81
CA ASP A 133 -8.06 -9.01 7.46
C ASP A 133 -7.39 -8.08 6.45
N ILE A 134 -7.26 -8.52 5.20
CA ILE A 134 -6.58 -7.78 4.14
C ILE A 134 -7.38 -7.84 2.84
N ILE A 135 -7.44 -6.70 2.15
CA ILE A 135 -7.97 -6.57 0.79
C ILE A 135 -6.81 -6.26 -0.13
N LEU A 136 -6.48 -7.18 -1.04
CA LEU A 136 -5.40 -7.05 -2.00
C LEU A 136 -5.92 -7.01 -3.44
N PRO A 137 -5.13 -6.50 -4.41
CA PRO A 137 -5.46 -6.60 -5.82
C PRO A 137 -5.47 -8.05 -6.29
N PHE A 138 -6.22 -8.30 -7.35
CA PHE A 138 -6.19 -9.58 -8.03
C PHE A 138 -4.77 -9.93 -8.48
N LYS A 139 -4.33 -11.16 -8.20
CA LYS A 139 -3.01 -11.64 -8.62
C LYS A 139 -2.93 -11.60 -10.15
N GLN A 140 -1.93 -10.90 -10.67
CA GLN A 140 -1.59 -10.92 -12.08
C GLN A 140 -0.47 -11.92 -12.33
N LYS A 141 -0.65 -12.74 -13.36
CA LYS A 141 0.46 -13.52 -13.87
C LYS A 141 1.39 -12.61 -14.64
N MET A 142 2.65 -12.62 -14.30
CA MET A 142 3.69 -11.87 -15.02
C MET A 142 4.43 -12.83 -15.94
N GLU A 143 4.66 -12.41 -17.17
CA GLU A 143 5.42 -13.18 -18.15
C GLU A 143 6.73 -12.45 -18.49
N PRO A 144 7.84 -13.11 -18.41
CA PRO A 144 8.06 -14.49 -17.95
C PRO A 144 7.90 -14.64 -16.43
N ASN A 145 8.33 -13.69 -15.62
CA ASN A 145 8.11 -13.58 -14.18
C ASN A 145 8.46 -12.17 -13.70
N VAL A 146 8.21 -11.88 -12.41
CA VAL A 146 8.41 -10.52 -11.84
C VAL A 146 9.87 -10.10 -11.89
N LEU A 147 10.81 -10.99 -11.58
CA LEU A 147 12.25 -10.68 -11.58
C LEU A 147 12.74 -10.33 -12.98
N GLU A 148 12.39 -11.14 -13.97
CA GLU A 148 12.81 -10.89 -15.34
C GLU A 148 12.18 -9.62 -15.89
N GLN A 149 10.92 -9.35 -15.62
CA GLN A 149 10.27 -8.10 -16.00
C GLN A 149 10.96 -6.89 -15.35
N PHE A 150 11.31 -6.98 -14.06
CA PHE A 150 12.07 -5.94 -13.39
C PHE A 150 13.41 -5.68 -14.08
N CYS A 151 14.17 -6.73 -14.40
CA CYS A 151 15.46 -6.62 -15.09
C CYS A 151 15.32 -6.01 -16.49
N GLN A 152 14.25 -6.29 -17.21
CA GLN A 152 13.99 -5.78 -18.56
C GLN A 152 13.59 -4.30 -18.57
N ILE A 153 12.81 -3.85 -17.56
CA ILE A 153 12.17 -2.52 -17.57
C ILE A 153 12.98 -1.48 -16.83
N SER A 154 13.47 -1.79 -15.64
CA SER A 154 13.96 -0.74 -14.73
C SER A 154 15.15 -1.12 -13.87
N GLY A 155 15.55 -2.39 -13.79
CA GLY A 155 16.51 -2.81 -12.82
C GLY A 155 17.65 -3.66 -13.35
N LEU A 156 18.67 -3.82 -12.51
CA LEU A 156 19.78 -4.72 -12.77
C LEU A 156 19.64 -5.93 -11.84
N LYS A 157 19.86 -7.12 -12.38
CA LYS A 157 19.82 -8.37 -11.59
C LYS A 157 20.67 -8.27 -10.32
N LYS A 158 21.85 -7.64 -10.40
CA LYS A 158 22.75 -7.42 -9.24
C LYS A 158 22.09 -6.65 -8.09
N ASP A 159 21.09 -5.81 -8.36
CA ASP A 159 20.40 -5.07 -7.31
C ASP A 159 19.46 -6.01 -6.55
N MET A 160 18.80 -6.94 -7.23
CA MET A 160 17.99 -7.98 -6.60
C MET A 160 18.87 -8.97 -5.82
N ASP A 161 20.04 -9.35 -6.36
CA ASP A 161 21.00 -10.20 -5.65
C ASP A 161 21.49 -9.52 -4.35
N ARG A 162 21.69 -8.19 -4.37
CA ARG A 162 22.03 -7.42 -3.18
C ARG A 162 20.89 -7.38 -2.15
N VAL A 163 19.64 -7.17 -2.60
CA VAL A 163 18.46 -7.21 -1.73
C VAL A 163 18.33 -8.58 -1.09
N ARG A 164 18.46 -9.66 -1.87
CA ARG A 164 18.45 -11.03 -1.37
C ARG A 164 19.48 -11.23 -0.26
N GLY A 165 20.72 -10.80 -0.50
CA GLY A 165 21.78 -10.91 0.51
C GLY A 165 21.55 -10.07 1.78
N ILE A 166 20.80 -8.97 1.70
CA ILE A 166 20.37 -8.20 2.88
C ILE A 166 19.32 -8.98 3.67
N ILE A 167 18.31 -9.54 2.99
CA ILE A 167 17.24 -10.36 3.61
C ILE A 167 17.87 -11.56 4.32
N GLU A 168 18.78 -12.29 3.65
CA GLU A 168 19.47 -13.44 4.21
C GLU A 168 20.21 -13.12 5.53
N ARG A 169 20.81 -11.93 5.63
CA ARG A 169 21.53 -11.51 6.84
C ARG A 169 20.64 -10.92 7.93
N GLN A 170 19.59 -10.18 7.56
CA GLN A 170 18.80 -9.39 8.52
C GLN A 170 17.45 -10.03 8.87
N CYS A 171 16.87 -10.79 7.94
CA CYS A 171 15.54 -11.35 8.07
C CYS A 171 15.45 -12.72 7.37
N PRO A 172 16.26 -13.74 7.77
CA PRO A 172 16.40 -15.01 7.04
C PRO A 172 15.06 -15.74 6.86
N ASP A 173 14.13 -15.60 7.78
CA ASP A 173 12.81 -16.23 7.71
C ASP A 173 11.97 -15.79 6.50
N TYR A 174 12.27 -14.61 5.94
CA TYR A 174 11.61 -14.10 4.74
C TYR A 174 12.26 -14.53 3.42
N LEU A 175 13.41 -15.21 3.47
CA LEU A 175 14.17 -15.56 2.27
C LEU A 175 13.39 -16.49 1.34
N ARG A 176 12.71 -17.48 1.91
CA ARG A 176 11.85 -18.40 1.14
C ARG A 176 10.74 -17.68 0.39
N SER A 177 10.13 -16.67 1.03
CA SER A 177 9.06 -15.87 0.41
C SER A 177 9.59 -14.92 -0.65
N PHE A 178 10.84 -14.48 -0.52
CA PHE A 178 11.50 -13.65 -1.51
C PHE A 178 11.89 -14.46 -2.76
N ASP A 179 12.33 -15.70 -2.59
CA ASP A 179 12.78 -16.59 -3.67
C ASP A 179 11.61 -17.30 -4.41
N SER A 180 10.36 -17.20 -3.91
CA SER A 180 9.16 -17.83 -4.49
C SER A 180 8.50 -16.96 -5.57
#